data_dd091109b5057f7fea628177b0539f45
#
_entry.id   dd091109b5057f7fea628177b0539f45
#
_cell.length_a   1.000
_cell.length_b   1.000
_cell.length_c   1.000
_cell.angle_alpha   90.00
_cell.angle_beta   90.00
_cell.angle_gamma   90.00
#
_symmetry.space_group_name_H-M   'P 1'
#
loop_
_entity.id
_entity.type
_entity.pdbx_description
1 polymer ?
#
loop_
_entity_poly.entity_id
_entity_poly.type
_entity_poly.pdbx_seq_one_letter_code
_entity_poly.pdbx_strand_id
1 'polypeptide(L)'
;MFNVIKRDGEVAAFQLSKITQAIEKAFQAQEKQYTPDMMEMLGLRVTADFQKKIKKDQVSVEDIQDSVENVLIQCGYAEVAKAYILYRKQREKIRNMKSTIV
;
A
#
# COMPACT_ATOMS: atom_id res chain seq x y z
N MET A 1 10.67 16.04 -1.54
CA MET A 1 9.68 15.06 -2.01
C MET A 1 10.39 13.84 -2.56
N PHE A 2 9.88 12.67 -2.31
CA PHE A 2 10.55 11.43 -2.72
C PHE A 2 9.76 10.70 -3.81
N ASN A 3 10.44 9.80 -4.50
CA ASN A 3 9.86 9.01 -5.57
C ASN A 3 9.69 7.55 -5.15
N VAL A 4 8.81 6.84 -5.84
CA VAL A 4 8.54 5.42 -5.62
C VAL A 4 9.13 4.61 -6.76
N ILE A 5 9.88 3.57 -6.43
CA ILE A 5 10.41 2.64 -7.42
C ILE A 5 9.44 1.48 -7.54
N LYS A 6 8.84 1.33 -8.71
CA LYS A 6 7.90 0.25 -9.00
C LYS A 6 8.64 -1.08 -9.22
N ARG A 7 7.91 -2.18 -9.22
CA ARG A 7 8.49 -3.52 -9.37
C ARG A 7 9.26 -3.71 -10.67
N ASP A 8 8.85 -3.02 -11.73
CA ASP A 8 9.50 -3.06 -13.03
C ASP A 8 10.70 -2.11 -13.15
N GLY A 9 11.03 -1.42 -12.06
CA GLY A 9 12.12 -0.46 -12.02
C GLY A 9 11.73 0.96 -12.40
N GLU A 10 10.50 1.19 -12.85
CA GLU A 10 10.04 2.54 -13.16
C GLU A 10 9.94 3.39 -11.91
N VAL A 11 10.23 4.68 -12.06
CA VAL A 11 10.18 5.66 -10.98
C VAL A 11 8.95 6.53 -11.16
N ALA A 12 8.16 6.67 -10.11
CA ALA A 12 6.97 7.51 -10.11
C ALA A 12 6.93 8.40 -8.88
N ALA A 13 6.22 9.52 -8.98
CA ALA A 13 6.03 10.41 -7.84
C ALA A 13 5.17 9.72 -6.77
N PHE A 14 5.50 9.95 -5.50
CA PHE A 14 4.70 9.43 -4.40
C PHE A 14 3.32 10.13 -4.39
N GLN A 15 2.26 9.33 -4.24
CA GLN A 15 0.89 9.82 -4.11
C GLN A 15 0.21 9.14 -2.92
N LEU A 16 -0.05 9.92 -1.88
CA LEU A 16 -0.71 9.41 -0.68
C LEU A 16 -2.09 8.83 -0.98
N SER A 17 -2.80 9.42 -1.94
CA SER A 17 -4.14 8.95 -2.33
C SER A 17 -4.15 7.49 -2.79
N LYS A 18 -3.07 7.01 -3.38
CA LYS A 18 -3.00 5.60 -3.81
C LYS A 18 -2.96 4.66 -2.61
N ILE A 19 -2.28 5.07 -1.54
CA ILE A 19 -2.24 4.29 -0.29
C ILE A 19 -3.63 4.26 0.35
N THR A 20 -4.27 5.41 0.49
CA THR A 20 -5.58 5.50 1.13
C THR A 20 -6.64 4.74 0.34
N GLN A 21 -6.60 4.81 -1.00
CA GLN A 21 -7.52 4.04 -1.85
C GLN A 21 -7.35 2.53 -1.67
N ALA A 22 -6.11 2.06 -1.57
CA ALA A 22 -5.83 0.64 -1.37
C ALA A 22 -6.34 0.17 -0.01
N ILE A 23 -6.16 0.99 1.03
CA ILE A 23 -6.66 0.70 2.38
C ILE A 23 -8.19 0.69 2.37
N GLU A 24 -8.82 1.65 1.70
CA GLU A 24 -10.29 1.68 1.56
C GLU A 24 -10.82 0.39 0.94
N LYS A 25 -10.20 -0.08 -0.13
CA LYS A 25 -10.60 -1.33 -0.79
C LYS A 25 -10.49 -2.52 0.15
N ALA A 26 -9.46 -2.56 0.99
CA ALA A 26 -9.29 -3.62 1.98
C ALA A 26 -10.39 -3.58 3.04
N PHE A 27 -10.77 -2.38 3.51
CA PHE A 27 -11.88 -2.22 4.44
C PHE A 27 -13.19 -2.66 3.81
N GLN A 28 -13.44 -2.26 2.56
CA GLN A 28 -14.64 -2.65 1.81
C GLN A 28 -14.73 -4.18 1.63
N ALA A 29 -13.60 -4.82 1.34
CA ALA A 29 -13.54 -6.27 1.18
C ALA A 29 -13.92 -7.01 2.46
N GLN A 30 -13.66 -6.41 3.63
CA GLN A 30 -14.03 -6.98 4.93
C GLN A 30 -15.38 -6.45 5.42
N GLU A 31 -16.08 -5.68 4.60
CA GLU A 31 -17.36 -5.06 4.96
C GLU A 31 -17.24 -4.25 6.26
N LYS A 32 -16.06 -3.67 6.51
CA LYS A 32 -15.79 -2.89 7.70
C LYS A 32 -15.97 -1.42 7.39
N GLN A 33 -16.70 -0.73 8.25
CA GLN A 33 -16.95 0.69 8.10
C GLN A 33 -15.69 1.51 8.38
N TYR A 34 -15.56 2.62 7.67
CA TYR A 34 -14.46 3.56 7.86
C TYR A 34 -14.92 4.98 7.58
N THR A 35 -14.15 5.94 8.02
CA THR A 35 -14.41 7.36 7.76
C THR A 35 -13.23 7.95 6.98
N PRO A 36 -13.42 9.09 6.27
CA PRO A 36 -12.31 9.78 5.62
C PRO A 36 -11.18 10.14 6.59
N ASP A 37 -11.51 10.51 7.82
CA ASP A 37 -10.52 10.84 8.84
C ASP A 37 -9.67 9.63 9.22
N MET A 38 -10.27 8.44 9.31
CA MET A 38 -9.55 7.20 9.55
C MET A 38 -8.55 6.92 8.43
N MET A 39 -8.99 7.11 7.19
CA MET A 39 -8.15 6.87 6.03
C MET A 39 -6.96 7.83 6.00
N GLU A 40 -7.18 9.09 6.29
CA GLU A 40 -6.12 10.09 6.37
C GLU A 40 -5.12 9.74 7.47
N MET A 41 -5.61 9.38 8.65
CA MET A 41 -4.77 8.99 9.77
C MET A 41 -3.92 7.77 9.42
N LEU A 42 -4.52 6.73 8.85
CA LEU A 42 -3.80 5.52 8.47
C LEU A 42 -2.76 5.81 7.39
N GLY A 43 -3.11 6.62 6.40
CA GLY A 43 -2.17 7.02 5.36
C GLY A 43 -0.96 7.77 5.90
N LEU A 44 -1.17 8.67 6.85
CA LEU A 44 -0.09 9.40 7.49
C LEU A 44 0.78 8.49 8.35
N ARG A 45 0.18 7.52 9.05
CA ARG A 45 0.93 6.53 9.83
C ARG A 45 1.80 5.64 8.95
N VAL A 46 1.26 5.22 7.81
CA VAL A 46 2.02 4.44 6.83
C VAL A 46 3.21 5.25 6.35
N THR A 47 2.98 6.51 6.00
CA THR A 47 4.05 7.40 5.54
C THR A 47 5.14 7.54 6.59
N ALA A 48 4.76 7.72 7.85
CA ALA A 48 5.73 7.80 8.95
C ALA A 48 6.49 6.48 9.12
N ASP A 49 5.82 5.35 8.92
CA ASP A 49 6.45 4.04 9.10
C ASP A 49 7.56 3.76 8.08
N PHE A 50 7.37 4.14 6.81
CA PHE A 50 8.39 3.86 5.81
C PHE A 50 9.42 4.99 5.61
N GLN A 51 9.33 6.08 6.39
CA GLN A 51 10.29 7.19 6.29
C GLN A 51 11.74 6.71 6.43
N LYS A 52 12.00 5.81 7.37
CA LYS A 52 13.33 5.25 7.61
C LYS A 52 13.86 4.40 6.46
N LYS A 53 12.98 4.00 5.53
CA LYS A 53 13.35 3.19 4.38
C LYS A 53 13.63 4.03 3.14
N ILE A 54 13.40 5.34 3.21
CA ILE A 54 13.69 6.24 2.10
C ILE A 54 15.20 6.46 2.02
N LYS A 55 15.78 6.18 0.86
CA LYS A 55 17.20 6.37 0.59
C LYS A 55 17.37 7.12 -0.73
N LYS A 56 18.17 8.18 -0.72
CA LYS A 56 18.42 9.01 -1.91
C LYS A 56 17.10 9.50 -2.54
N ASP A 57 16.15 9.89 -1.69
CA ASP A 57 14.82 10.36 -2.08
C ASP A 57 14.00 9.33 -2.85
N GLN A 58 14.24 8.04 -2.59
CA GLN A 58 13.52 6.95 -3.22
C GLN A 58 13.14 5.86 -2.21
N VAL A 59 12.02 5.21 -2.45
CA VAL A 59 11.55 4.06 -1.66
C VAL A 59 10.87 3.08 -2.61
N SER A 60 11.03 1.77 -2.37
CA SER A 60 10.39 0.77 -3.22
C SER A 60 8.90 0.66 -2.87
N VAL A 61 8.08 0.32 -3.87
CA VAL A 61 6.65 0.09 -3.65
C VAL A 61 6.43 -1.05 -2.64
N GLU A 62 7.31 -2.04 -2.64
CA GLU A 62 7.21 -3.17 -1.70
C GLU A 62 7.42 -2.73 -0.26
N ASP A 63 8.37 -1.82 -0.01
CA ASP A 63 8.57 -1.26 1.32
C ASP A 63 7.35 -0.48 1.79
N ILE A 64 6.71 0.27 0.89
CA ILE A 64 5.47 0.98 1.21
C ILE A 64 4.37 -0.02 1.58
N GLN A 65 4.22 -1.07 0.79
CA GLN A 65 3.20 -2.11 1.02
C GLN A 65 3.42 -2.82 2.35
N ASP A 66 4.67 -3.12 2.69
CA ASP A 66 5.01 -3.71 3.99
C ASP A 66 4.61 -2.79 5.14
N SER A 67 4.83 -1.50 4.98
CA SER A 67 4.42 -0.50 5.98
C SER A 67 2.90 -0.43 6.13
N VAL A 68 2.14 -0.55 5.03
CA VAL A 68 0.68 -0.60 5.10
C VAL A 68 0.23 -1.79 5.95
N GLU A 69 0.79 -2.96 5.70
CA GLU A 69 0.46 -4.17 6.46
C GLU A 69 0.78 -3.99 7.94
N ASN A 70 1.96 -3.49 8.25
CA ASN A 70 2.39 -3.27 9.63
C ASN A 70 1.47 -2.30 10.38
N VAL A 71 1.13 -1.19 9.75
CA VAL A 71 0.27 -0.18 10.37
C VAL A 71 -1.13 -0.74 10.63
N LEU A 72 -1.71 -1.46 9.67
CA LEU A 72 -3.01 -2.07 9.84
C LEU A 72 -3.02 -3.06 11.00
N ILE A 73 -1.99 -3.87 11.12
CA ILE A 73 -1.86 -4.83 12.22
C ILE A 73 -1.71 -4.10 13.56
N GLN A 74 -0.84 -3.09 13.62
CA GLN A 74 -0.61 -2.31 14.85
C GLN A 74 -1.86 -1.58 15.33
N CYS A 75 -2.70 -1.15 14.40
CA CYS A 75 -3.94 -0.45 14.73
C CYS A 75 -5.11 -1.39 15.05
N GLY A 76 -4.86 -2.71 15.07
CA GLY A 76 -5.89 -3.69 15.42
C GLY A 76 -6.75 -4.14 14.26
N TYR A 77 -6.35 -3.86 13.02
CA TYR A 77 -7.09 -4.22 11.82
C TYR A 77 -6.46 -5.42 11.10
N ALA A 78 -6.19 -6.50 11.86
CA ALA A 78 -5.52 -7.68 11.30
C ALA A 78 -6.28 -8.30 10.12
N GLU A 79 -7.62 -8.34 10.18
CA GLU A 79 -8.43 -8.90 9.08
C GLU A 79 -8.35 -8.01 7.83
N VAL A 80 -8.31 -6.70 8.02
CA VAL A 80 -8.14 -5.75 6.90
C VAL A 80 -6.75 -5.93 6.30
N ALA A 81 -5.74 -6.15 7.13
CA ALA A 81 -4.38 -6.42 6.65
C ALA A 81 -4.33 -7.67 5.77
N LYS A 82 -5.04 -8.73 6.15
CA LYS A 82 -5.14 -9.95 5.34
C LYS A 82 -5.77 -9.67 3.97
N ALA A 83 -6.85 -8.88 3.95
CA ALA A 83 -7.49 -8.49 2.70
C ALA A 83 -6.55 -7.67 1.82
N TYR A 84 -5.76 -6.80 2.41
CA TYR A 84 -4.77 -6.01 1.69
C TYR A 84 -3.68 -6.90 1.07
N ILE A 85 -3.19 -7.89 1.81
CA ILE A 85 -2.19 -8.84 1.32
C ILE A 85 -2.73 -9.61 0.11
N LEU A 86 -3.99 -10.05 0.17
CA LEU A 86 -4.63 -10.74 -0.96
C LEU A 86 -4.76 -9.83 -2.17
N TYR A 87 -5.10 -8.56 -1.95
CA TYR A 87 -5.20 -7.56 -3.00
C TYR A 87 -3.85 -7.37 -3.71
N ARG A 88 -2.76 -7.26 -2.93
CA ARG A 88 -1.40 -7.16 -3.48
C ARG A 88 -1.09 -8.36 -4.39
N LYS A 89 -1.36 -9.56 -3.90
CA LYS A 89 -1.08 -10.80 -4.63
C LYS A 89 -1.88 -10.90 -5.90
N GLN A 90 -3.15 -10.50 -5.88
CA GLN A 90 -4.00 -10.50 -7.07
C GLN A 90 -3.48 -9.52 -8.11
N ARG A 91 -3.09 -8.32 -7.69
CA ARG A 91 -2.53 -7.33 -8.60
C ARG A 91 -1.24 -7.81 -9.25
N GLU A 92 -0.38 -8.45 -8.48
CA GLU A 92 0.87 -9.03 -8.96
C GLU A 92 0.60 -10.15 -9.98
N LYS A 93 -0.35 -11.01 -9.68
CA LYS A 93 -0.73 -12.12 -10.56
C LYS A 93 -1.27 -11.61 -11.90
N ILE A 94 -2.13 -10.61 -11.88
CA ILE A 94 -2.65 -9.99 -13.11
C ILE A 94 -1.53 -9.39 -13.93
N ARG A 95 -0.59 -8.73 -13.29
CA ARG A 95 0.58 -8.13 -13.95
C ARG A 95 1.43 -9.21 -14.65
N ASN A 96 1.68 -10.31 -13.97
CA ASN A 96 2.44 -11.43 -14.51
C ASN A 96 1.72 -12.09 -15.69
N MET A 97 0.39 -12.20 -15.63
CA MET A 97 -0.42 -12.73 -16.72
C MET A 97 -0.33 -11.84 -17.95
N LYS A 98 -0.36 -10.52 -17.77
CA LYS A 98 -0.21 -9.57 -18.87
C LYS A 98 1.16 -9.67 -19.52
N SER A 99 2.19 -9.97 -18.76
CA SER A 99 3.56 -10.13 -19.26
C SER A 99 3.72 -11.40 -20.10
N THR A 100 2.92 -12.42 -19.85
CA THR A 100 3.01 -13.71 -20.55
C THR A 100 2.13 -13.79 -21.80
N ILE A 101 1.19 -12.87 -21.98
CA ILE A 101 0.33 -12.79 -23.16
C ILE A 101 0.99 -11.83 -24.16
N VAL A 102 1.98 -12.31 -24.84
CA VAL A 102 2.61 -11.52 -25.91
C VAL A 102 2.37 -12.23 -27.21
#